data_f25359e9af5e8ad9781cc07de913f069
#
_entry.id   f25359e9af5e8ad9781cc07de913f069
#
_cell.length_a   1.000
_cell.length_b   1.000
_cell.length_c   1.000
_cell.angle_alpha   90.00
_cell.angle_beta   90.00
_cell.angle_gamma   90.00
#
_symmetry.space_group_name_H-M   'P 1'
#
loop_
_entity.id
_entity.type
_entity.pdbx_description
1 polymer ?
#
loop_
_entity_poly.entity_id
_entity_poly.type
_entity_poly.pdbx_seq_one_letter_code
_entity_poly.pdbx_strand_id
1 'polypeptide(L)'
;MPNGRSHFLPESDPGESAKATRGAGVVRARASTPSKGDTRARIIEAAREAFSTMGFEGASLRSVAKEAGVQHQLATYYFKTKEELWMAVMDELAIGFFARLGERIRGLEGVDAPTKLRLVVREFVKYSAEYPQLHRLMTMEGRRESERLAWLIKRHVSRFYSISTKLIREAQATGVVRPGDPGQLHYCAIGIATSAFSLAPEYKLVTGNDPFARSHIEQIADLVCDFLFARPEKDHQRRNK
;
A
#
# COMPACT_ATOMS: atom_id res chain seq x y z
N MET A 1 15.47 0.87 66.23
CA MET A 1 14.91 0.56 67.57
C MET A 1 13.67 1.39 67.73
N PRO A 2 12.61 0.88 68.33
CA PRO A 2 12.07 -0.49 68.33
C PRO A 2 10.51 -0.55 68.14
N ASN A 3 10.01 -1.77 68.01
CA ASN A 3 8.78 -2.36 68.54
C ASN A 3 7.45 -2.03 67.84
N GLY A 4 6.58 -2.94 67.62
CA GLY A 4 6.49 -4.31 68.05
C GLY A 4 5.06 -4.81 67.85
N ARG A 5 4.93 -6.10 67.64
CA ARG A 5 3.87 -7.03 68.10
C ARG A 5 2.49 -6.91 67.41
N SER A 6 2.02 -7.89 66.75
CA SER A 6 1.70 -9.27 67.09
C SER A 6 0.23 -9.49 67.43
N HIS A 7 -0.29 -10.61 66.90
CA HIS A 7 -1.48 -11.42 67.33
C HIS A 7 -2.77 -11.17 66.51
N PHE A 8 -3.56 -12.08 66.06
CA PHE A 8 -3.80 -13.48 66.47
C PHE A 8 -4.55 -14.20 65.37
N LEU A 9 -4.24 -15.45 65.17
CA LEU A 9 -5.13 -16.44 64.56
C LEU A 9 -6.16 -16.89 65.60
N PRO A 10 -7.28 -17.49 65.20
CA PRO A 10 -7.41 -18.91 65.48
C PRO A 10 -7.97 -19.76 64.31
N GLU A 11 -7.52 -21.00 64.33
CA GLU A 11 -8.01 -22.17 63.62
C GLU A 11 -9.46 -22.51 63.98
N SER A 12 -10.12 -23.14 63.00
CA SER A 12 -10.89 -24.40 63.24
C SER A 12 -11.41 -24.97 61.91
N ASP A 13 -11.06 -26.19 61.71
CA ASP A 13 -11.46 -27.24 60.80
C ASP A 13 -12.70 -27.96 61.41
N PRO A 14 -13.29 -29.02 60.81
CA PRO A 14 -13.50 -29.45 59.43
C PRO A 14 -14.99 -29.83 59.15
N GLY A 15 -15.25 -30.18 57.92
CA GLY A 15 -16.39 -31.08 57.67
C GLY A 15 -17.14 -30.92 56.36
N GLU A 16 -16.99 -31.92 55.56
CA GLU A 16 -18.03 -32.59 54.79
C GLU A 16 -18.16 -32.38 53.27
N SER A 17 -17.78 -33.47 52.62
CA SER A 17 -18.48 -34.21 51.56
C SER A 17 -18.61 -33.66 50.13
N ALA A 18 -17.78 -34.30 49.35
CA ALA A 18 -18.00 -34.82 47.97
C ALA A 18 -19.35 -34.56 47.28
N LYS A 19 -19.27 -33.94 46.10
CA LYS A 19 -19.98 -34.44 44.91
C LYS A 19 -19.23 -34.09 43.62
N ALA A 20 -18.81 -35.14 42.94
CA ALA A 20 -18.25 -35.10 41.58
C ALA A 20 -19.25 -34.47 40.61
N THR A 21 -18.80 -33.47 39.88
CA THR A 21 -19.50 -33.06 38.65
C THR A 21 -18.52 -33.18 37.49
N ARG A 22 -18.90 -34.07 36.60
CA ARG A 22 -18.17 -34.52 35.37
C ARG A 22 -17.86 -33.32 34.45
N GLY A 23 -16.69 -33.37 33.93
CA GLY A 23 -16.14 -32.87 32.68
C GLY A 23 -17.02 -31.95 31.84
N ALA A 24 -16.70 -30.63 31.88
CA ALA A 24 -16.95 -29.75 30.75
C ALA A 24 -15.79 -29.96 29.78
N GLY A 25 -16.05 -30.74 28.75
CA GLY A 25 -15.13 -30.90 27.62
C GLY A 25 -14.89 -29.53 26.99
N VAL A 26 -13.64 -29.08 27.04
CA VAL A 26 -13.17 -27.96 26.24
C VAL A 26 -13.36 -28.37 24.78
N VAL A 27 -14.44 -27.90 24.17
CA VAL A 27 -14.62 -27.96 22.72
C VAL A 27 -13.51 -27.09 22.13
N ARG A 28 -12.38 -27.71 21.77
CA ARG A 28 -11.41 -27.08 20.90
C ARG A 28 -12.17 -26.70 19.62
N ALA A 29 -12.39 -25.39 19.44
CA ALA A 29 -12.87 -24.86 18.18
C ALA A 29 -11.96 -25.42 17.08
N ARG A 30 -12.51 -26.28 16.24
CA ARG A 30 -11.84 -26.73 15.01
C ARG A 30 -11.58 -25.46 14.22
N ALA A 31 -10.30 -25.09 14.06
CA ALA A 31 -9.88 -24.08 13.11
C ALA A 31 -10.51 -24.47 11.76
N SER A 32 -11.42 -23.65 11.26
CA SER A 32 -12.05 -23.86 9.97
C SER A 32 -10.95 -23.96 8.93
N THR A 33 -10.96 -25.02 8.13
CA THR A 33 -10.03 -25.15 7.00
C THR A 33 -10.17 -23.89 6.13
N PRO A 34 -9.06 -23.15 5.86
CA PRO A 34 -9.14 -21.92 5.08
C PRO A 34 -9.83 -22.19 3.75
N SER A 35 -10.72 -21.29 3.34
CA SER A 35 -11.39 -21.41 2.04
C SER A 35 -10.35 -21.38 0.91
N LYS A 36 -10.69 -21.93 -0.24
CA LYS A 36 -9.80 -21.94 -1.41
C LYS A 36 -9.39 -20.49 -1.82
N GLY A 37 -10.29 -19.54 -1.69
CA GLY A 37 -10.02 -18.10 -1.94
C GLY A 37 -9.07 -17.50 -0.90
N ASP A 38 -9.22 -17.84 0.37
CA ASP A 38 -8.37 -17.40 1.46
C ASP A 38 -6.91 -17.89 1.31
N THR A 39 -6.72 -19.14 0.90
CA THR A 39 -5.38 -19.69 0.64
C THR A 39 -4.66 -18.96 -0.51
N ARG A 40 -5.36 -18.69 -1.61
CA ARG A 40 -4.77 -17.96 -2.75
C ARG A 40 -4.37 -16.53 -2.35
N ALA A 41 -5.22 -15.84 -1.62
CA ALA A 41 -4.94 -14.48 -1.13
C ALA A 41 -3.72 -14.46 -0.19
N ARG A 42 -3.58 -15.41 0.72
CA ARG A 42 -2.42 -15.53 1.60
C ARG A 42 -1.11 -15.75 0.83
N ILE A 43 -1.13 -16.54 -0.23
CA ILE A 43 0.04 -16.77 -1.09
C ILE A 43 0.42 -15.46 -1.81
N ILE A 44 -0.55 -14.71 -2.34
CA ILE A 44 -0.29 -13.43 -3.02
C ILE A 44 0.25 -12.39 -2.03
N GLU A 45 -0.30 -12.32 -0.82
CA GLU A 45 0.17 -11.41 0.23
C GLU A 45 1.63 -11.68 0.61
N ALA A 46 1.98 -12.94 0.88
CA ALA A 46 3.36 -13.34 1.16
C ALA A 46 4.29 -13.07 -0.04
N ALA A 47 3.81 -13.30 -1.26
CA ALA A 47 4.56 -13.01 -2.48
C ALA A 47 4.80 -11.52 -2.68
N ARG A 48 3.81 -10.67 -2.38
CA ARG A 48 3.91 -9.21 -2.45
C ARG A 48 5.05 -8.71 -1.57
N GLU A 49 5.12 -9.17 -0.33
CA GLU A 49 6.20 -8.82 0.58
C GLU A 49 7.55 -9.37 0.11
N ALA A 50 7.62 -10.64 -0.26
CA ALA A 50 8.85 -11.27 -0.74
C ALA A 50 9.42 -10.58 -1.99
N PHE A 51 8.59 -10.32 -2.99
CA PHE A 51 9.05 -9.66 -4.22
C PHE A 51 9.43 -8.20 -4.00
N SER A 52 8.72 -7.47 -3.15
CA SER A 52 9.01 -6.06 -2.88
C SER A 52 10.29 -5.85 -2.04
N THR A 53 10.73 -6.86 -1.31
CA THR A 53 11.91 -6.82 -0.44
C THR A 53 13.14 -7.41 -1.14
N MET A 54 13.00 -8.60 -1.74
CA MET A 54 14.11 -9.37 -2.31
C MET A 54 14.21 -9.25 -3.84
N GLY A 55 13.24 -8.60 -4.49
CA GLY A 55 13.11 -8.59 -5.94
C GLY A 55 12.60 -9.92 -6.50
N PHE A 56 12.35 -9.92 -7.81
CA PHE A 56 11.89 -11.13 -8.48
C PHE A 56 12.91 -12.27 -8.35
N GLU A 57 14.20 -12.01 -8.56
CA GLU A 57 15.23 -13.06 -8.56
C GLU A 57 15.44 -13.67 -7.18
N GLY A 58 15.39 -12.86 -6.10
CA GLY A 58 15.63 -13.32 -4.74
C GLY A 58 14.48 -14.13 -4.11
N ALA A 59 13.27 -13.99 -4.63
CA ALA A 59 12.12 -14.73 -4.14
C ALA A 59 11.96 -16.10 -4.84
N SER A 60 11.34 -17.07 -4.15
CA SER A 60 11.00 -18.37 -4.70
C SER A 60 9.60 -18.80 -4.28
N LEU A 61 8.92 -19.64 -5.09
CA LEU A 61 7.63 -20.25 -4.72
C LEU A 61 7.71 -21.00 -3.39
N ARG A 62 8.85 -21.62 -3.10
CA ARG A 62 9.06 -22.35 -1.85
C ARG A 62 9.15 -21.45 -0.64
N SER A 63 9.90 -20.32 -0.74
CA SER A 63 9.98 -19.35 0.34
C SER A 63 8.65 -18.64 0.58
N VAL A 64 7.94 -18.28 -0.48
CA VAL A 64 6.60 -17.70 -0.41
C VAL A 64 5.59 -18.66 0.22
N ALA A 65 5.60 -19.95 -0.16
CA ALA A 65 4.72 -20.95 0.44
C ALA A 65 4.96 -21.10 1.95
N LYS A 66 6.22 -21.10 2.37
CA LYS A 66 6.60 -21.14 3.79
C LYS A 66 6.05 -19.92 4.54
N GLU A 67 6.23 -18.74 4.00
CA GLU A 67 5.75 -17.48 4.59
C GLU A 67 4.22 -17.41 4.65
N ALA A 68 3.56 -17.88 3.59
CA ALA A 68 2.10 -18.00 3.54
C ALA A 68 1.54 -19.08 4.48
N GLY A 69 2.38 -19.90 5.14
CA GLY A 69 1.96 -21.00 5.99
C GLY A 69 1.23 -22.10 5.21
N VAL A 70 1.65 -22.38 3.98
CA VAL A 70 1.08 -23.43 3.13
C VAL A 70 2.15 -24.40 2.65
N GLN A 71 1.73 -25.60 2.25
CA GLN A 71 2.65 -26.55 1.62
C GLN A 71 3.05 -26.07 0.22
N HIS A 72 4.30 -26.33 -0.18
CA HIS A 72 4.82 -25.92 -1.50
C HIS A 72 3.99 -26.45 -2.65
N GLN A 73 3.52 -27.70 -2.58
CA GLN A 73 2.66 -28.29 -3.59
C GLN A 73 1.36 -27.51 -3.78
N LEU A 74 0.81 -26.96 -2.68
CA LEU A 74 -0.40 -26.14 -2.75
C LEU A 74 -0.12 -24.79 -3.42
N ALA A 75 1.01 -24.15 -3.13
CA ALA A 75 1.42 -22.93 -3.82
C ALA A 75 1.63 -23.18 -5.33
N THR A 76 2.30 -24.28 -5.69
CA THR A 76 2.51 -24.69 -7.09
C THR A 76 1.19 -25.06 -7.80
N TYR A 77 0.20 -25.55 -7.07
CA TYR A 77 -1.14 -25.80 -7.62
C TYR A 77 -1.83 -24.49 -8.04
N TYR A 78 -1.69 -23.42 -7.24
CA TYR A 78 -2.28 -22.11 -7.55
C TYR A 78 -1.49 -21.31 -8.58
N PHE A 79 -0.17 -21.44 -8.54
CA PHE A 79 0.75 -20.67 -9.38
C PHE A 79 1.84 -21.61 -9.89
N LYS A 80 1.73 -21.98 -11.16
CA LYS A 80 2.63 -22.96 -11.77
C LYS A 80 4.07 -22.45 -11.85
N THR A 81 4.23 -21.14 -12.02
CA THR A 81 5.55 -20.50 -12.12
C THR A 81 5.66 -19.28 -11.20
N LYS A 82 6.88 -18.84 -10.97
CA LYS A 82 7.18 -17.62 -10.21
C LYS A 82 6.67 -16.38 -10.95
N GLU A 83 6.73 -16.41 -12.27
CA GLU A 83 6.21 -15.37 -13.15
C GLU A 83 4.69 -15.22 -13.00
N GLU A 84 3.94 -16.33 -13.03
CA GLU A 84 2.48 -16.29 -12.81
C GLU A 84 2.13 -15.70 -11.45
N LEU A 85 2.87 -16.06 -10.40
CA LEU A 85 2.66 -15.49 -9.08
C LEU A 85 2.99 -14.00 -9.04
N TRP A 86 4.09 -13.57 -9.66
CA TRP A 86 4.47 -12.17 -9.74
C TRP A 86 3.42 -11.34 -10.52
N MET A 87 2.95 -11.86 -11.65
CA MET A 87 1.89 -11.24 -12.44
C MET A 87 0.60 -11.10 -11.62
N ALA A 88 0.24 -12.11 -10.82
CA ALA A 88 -0.93 -12.05 -9.96
C ALA A 88 -0.81 -10.99 -8.85
N VAL A 89 0.38 -10.81 -8.28
CA VAL A 89 0.67 -9.72 -7.31
C VAL A 89 0.49 -8.37 -7.98
N MET A 90 1.05 -8.17 -9.17
CA MET A 90 0.93 -6.90 -9.89
C MET A 90 -0.50 -6.62 -10.35
N ASP A 91 -1.23 -7.63 -10.79
CA ASP A 91 -2.66 -7.53 -11.13
C ASP A 91 -3.48 -7.09 -9.91
N GLU A 92 -3.28 -7.70 -8.74
CA GLU A 92 -4.04 -7.36 -7.52
C GLU A 92 -3.82 -5.90 -7.12
N LEU A 93 -2.55 -5.46 -7.08
CA LEU A 93 -2.20 -4.08 -6.74
C LEU A 93 -2.76 -3.07 -7.75
N ALA A 94 -2.64 -3.35 -9.05
CA ALA A 94 -3.13 -2.44 -10.07
C ALA A 94 -4.66 -2.40 -10.15
N ILE A 95 -5.32 -3.57 -10.06
CA ILE A 95 -6.79 -3.66 -10.06
C ILE A 95 -7.37 -2.93 -8.86
N GLY A 96 -6.78 -3.10 -7.67
CA GLY A 96 -7.17 -2.39 -6.46
C GLY A 96 -7.10 -0.87 -6.63
N PHE A 97 -6.02 -0.36 -7.21
CA PHE A 97 -5.89 1.07 -7.53
C PHE A 97 -6.98 1.56 -8.49
N PHE A 98 -7.17 0.86 -9.61
CA PHE A 98 -8.17 1.28 -10.61
C PHE A 98 -9.60 1.15 -10.11
N ALA A 99 -9.90 0.19 -9.25
CA ALA A 99 -11.21 0.06 -8.62
C ALA A 99 -11.51 1.27 -7.72
N ARG A 100 -10.58 1.64 -6.84
CA ARG A 100 -10.71 2.83 -5.98
C ARG A 100 -10.80 4.12 -6.77
N LEU A 101 -9.94 4.28 -7.77
CA LEU A 101 -9.98 5.44 -8.65
C LEU A 101 -11.32 5.53 -9.40
N GLY A 102 -11.82 4.39 -9.91
CA GLY A 102 -13.12 4.31 -10.57
C GLY A 102 -14.29 4.68 -9.66
N GLU A 103 -14.26 4.25 -8.39
CA GLU A 103 -15.27 4.64 -7.39
C GLU A 103 -15.24 6.15 -7.12
N ARG A 104 -14.04 6.74 -7.00
CA ARG A 104 -13.86 8.18 -6.76
C ARG A 104 -14.30 9.05 -7.93
N ILE A 105 -14.09 8.58 -9.16
CA ILE A 105 -14.44 9.32 -10.39
C ILE A 105 -15.91 9.12 -10.74
N ARG A 106 -16.55 8.06 -10.26
CA ARG A 106 -17.97 7.79 -10.49
C ARG A 106 -18.82 8.93 -9.94
N GLY A 107 -19.66 9.52 -10.79
CA GLY A 107 -20.49 10.68 -10.43
C GLY A 107 -19.81 12.04 -10.60
N LEU A 108 -18.61 12.09 -11.17
CA LEU A 108 -17.93 13.35 -11.53
C LEU A 108 -18.17 13.75 -13.00
N GLU A 109 -19.30 13.35 -13.56
CA GLU A 109 -19.75 13.80 -14.87
C GLU A 109 -19.96 15.33 -14.81
N GLY A 110 -19.39 16.05 -15.81
CA GLY A 110 -19.45 17.53 -15.83
C GLY A 110 -18.41 18.25 -14.94
N VAL A 111 -17.67 17.55 -14.08
CA VAL A 111 -16.59 18.17 -13.31
C VAL A 111 -15.39 18.46 -14.22
N ASP A 112 -14.75 19.61 -14.02
CA ASP A 112 -13.61 20.07 -14.82
C ASP A 112 -12.36 19.19 -14.66
N ALA A 113 -11.45 19.25 -15.64
CA ALA A 113 -10.23 18.46 -15.66
C ALA A 113 -9.26 18.82 -14.50
N PRO A 114 -9.07 20.09 -14.10
CA PRO A 114 -8.27 20.42 -12.92
C PRO A 114 -8.75 19.76 -11.65
N THR A 115 -10.04 19.76 -11.38
CA THR A 115 -10.62 19.11 -10.19
C THR A 115 -10.45 17.59 -10.24
N LYS A 116 -10.69 16.97 -11.39
CA LYS A 116 -10.43 15.53 -11.59
C LYS A 116 -8.94 15.19 -11.38
N LEU A 117 -8.03 16.03 -11.89
CA LEU A 117 -6.59 15.81 -11.73
C LEU A 117 -6.17 15.87 -10.26
N ARG A 118 -6.67 16.84 -9.48
CA ARG A 118 -6.41 16.91 -8.03
C ARG A 118 -6.90 15.67 -7.30
N LEU A 119 -8.07 15.16 -7.67
CA LEU A 119 -8.63 13.95 -7.08
C LEU A 119 -7.77 12.73 -7.42
N VAL A 120 -7.35 12.57 -8.68
CA VAL A 120 -6.47 11.47 -9.12
C VAL A 120 -5.14 11.51 -8.36
N VAL A 121 -4.53 12.70 -8.21
CA VAL A 121 -3.30 12.90 -7.43
C VAL A 121 -3.48 12.46 -5.98
N ARG A 122 -4.52 12.94 -5.31
CA ARG A 122 -4.77 12.61 -3.91
C ARG A 122 -5.03 11.12 -3.70
N GLU A 123 -5.78 10.49 -4.59
CA GLU A 123 -6.04 9.05 -4.51
C GLU A 123 -4.78 8.23 -4.79
N PHE A 124 -3.96 8.67 -5.76
CA PHE A 124 -2.69 8.03 -6.07
C PHE A 124 -1.72 8.08 -4.88
N VAL A 125 -1.58 9.24 -4.22
CA VAL A 125 -0.70 9.38 -3.04
C VAL A 125 -1.20 8.51 -1.88
N LYS A 126 -2.51 8.51 -1.59
CA LYS A 126 -3.10 7.66 -0.54
C LYS A 126 -2.87 6.17 -0.82
N TYR A 127 -3.11 5.75 -2.06
CA TYR A 127 -2.88 4.36 -2.46
C TYR A 127 -1.40 3.98 -2.37
N SER A 128 -0.51 4.89 -2.73
CA SER A 128 0.95 4.71 -2.64
C SER A 128 1.44 4.52 -1.20
N ALA A 129 0.83 5.23 -0.26
CA ALA A 129 1.13 5.07 1.16
C ALA A 129 0.59 3.75 1.73
N GLU A 130 -0.58 3.32 1.29
CA GLU A 130 -1.21 2.07 1.73
C GLU A 130 -0.52 0.83 1.14
N TYR A 131 -0.04 0.94 -0.10
CA TYR A 131 0.64 -0.15 -0.84
C TYR A 131 2.03 0.27 -1.34
N PRO A 132 2.98 0.55 -0.44
CA PRO A 132 4.33 0.99 -0.84
C PRO A 132 5.09 -0.07 -1.65
N GLN A 133 4.69 -1.35 -1.52
CA GLN A 133 5.23 -2.46 -2.30
C GLN A 133 5.04 -2.25 -3.81
N LEU A 134 3.93 -1.64 -4.24
CA LEU A 134 3.67 -1.37 -5.66
C LEU A 134 4.83 -0.57 -6.29
N HIS A 135 5.22 0.52 -5.65
CA HIS A 135 6.27 1.38 -6.20
C HIS A 135 7.66 0.77 -6.08
N ARG A 136 7.94 -0.01 -5.03
CA ARG A 136 9.19 -0.77 -4.94
C ARG A 136 9.29 -1.76 -6.10
N LEU A 137 8.24 -2.54 -6.35
CA LEU A 137 8.17 -3.49 -7.46
C LEU A 137 8.31 -2.79 -8.82
N MET A 138 7.57 -1.70 -9.03
CA MET A 138 7.63 -0.89 -10.25
C MET A 138 9.05 -0.35 -10.50
N THR A 139 9.70 0.17 -9.48
CA THR A 139 11.06 0.71 -9.58
C THR A 139 12.08 -0.38 -9.86
N MET A 140 11.95 -1.55 -9.22
CA MET A 140 12.86 -2.68 -9.46
C MET A 140 12.74 -3.19 -10.89
N GLU A 141 11.52 -3.38 -11.39
CA GLU A 141 11.29 -3.91 -12.74
C GLU A 141 11.59 -2.86 -13.82
N GLY A 142 11.28 -1.59 -13.58
CA GLY A 142 11.48 -0.49 -14.55
C GLY A 142 12.95 -0.15 -14.83
N ARG A 143 13.91 -0.77 -14.15
CA ARG A 143 15.35 -0.50 -14.33
C ARG A 143 16.00 -1.24 -15.49
N ARG A 144 15.34 -2.22 -16.05
CA ARG A 144 15.81 -3.07 -17.15
C ARG A 144 14.67 -3.43 -18.10
N GLU A 145 14.96 -3.46 -19.37
CA GLU A 145 14.03 -4.03 -20.33
C GLU A 145 13.88 -5.53 -20.09
N SER A 146 12.63 -5.98 -19.92
CA SER A 146 12.28 -7.37 -19.66
C SER A 146 10.89 -7.68 -20.20
N GLU A 147 10.59 -8.94 -20.42
CA GLU A 147 9.25 -9.39 -20.82
C GLU A 147 8.21 -9.05 -19.73
N ARG A 148 8.60 -9.12 -18.45
CA ARG A 148 7.73 -8.72 -17.33
C ARG A 148 7.42 -7.23 -17.37
N LEU A 149 8.43 -6.38 -17.65
CA LEU A 149 8.21 -4.93 -17.81
C LEU A 149 7.29 -4.65 -19.00
N ALA A 150 7.52 -5.30 -20.14
CA ALA A 150 6.66 -5.15 -21.33
C ALA A 150 5.21 -5.55 -21.02
N TRP A 151 5.01 -6.68 -20.35
CA TRP A 151 3.70 -7.13 -19.88
C TRP A 151 3.05 -6.09 -18.94
N LEU A 152 3.80 -5.60 -17.96
CA LEU A 152 3.33 -4.63 -16.95
C LEU A 152 2.90 -3.31 -17.61
N ILE A 153 3.70 -2.80 -18.55
CA ILE A 153 3.39 -1.59 -19.32
C ILE A 153 2.08 -1.79 -20.10
N LYS A 154 1.99 -2.86 -20.86
CA LYS A 154 0.82 -3.16 -21.68
C LYS A 154 -0.46 -3.34 -20.84
N ARG A 155 -0.32 -3.99 -19.70
CA ARG A 155 -1.46 -4.38 -18.88
C ARG A 155 -1.99 -3.25 -17.99
N HIS A 156 -1.08 -2.46 -17.40
CA HIS A 156 -1.44 -1.51 -16.32
C HIS A 156 -0.91 -0.10 -16.53
N VAL A 157 0.40 0.04 -16.80
CA VAL A 157 1.06 1.35 -16.80
C VAL A 157 0.51 2.27 -17.86
N SER A 158 0.35 1.79 -19.11
CA SER A 158 -0.15 2.58 -20.22
C SER A 158 -1.54 3.17 -19.96
N ARG A 159 -2.40 2.44 -19.21
CA ARG A 159 -3.73 2.92 -18.84
C ARG A 159 -3.64 4.12 -17.90
N PHE A 160 -2.84 4.03 -16.84
CA PHE A 160 -2.69 5.15 -15.90
C PHE A 160 -1.99 6.34 -16.54
N TYR A 161 -0.94 6.09 -17.31
CA TYR A 161 -0.24 7.11 -18.09
C TYR A 161 -1.20 7.88 -19.01
N SER A 162 -2.05 7.18 -19.76
CA SER A 162 -3.02 7.79 -20.65
C SER A 162 -4.06 8.64 -19.89
N ILE A 163 -4.58 8.15 -18.75
CA ILE A 163 -5.54 8.90 -17.93
C ILE A 163 -4.91 10.18 -17.40
N SER A 164 -3.74 10.08 -16.79
CA SER A 164 -3.09 11.22 -16.14
C SER A 164 -2.60 12.27 -17.15
N THR A 165 -1.96 11.86 -18.25
CA THR A 165 -1.47 12.80 -19.27
C THR A 165 -2.61 13.48 -20.03
N LYS A 166 -3.74 12.80 -20.23
CA LYS A 166 -4.96 13.41 -20.75
C LYS A 166 -5.46 14.50 -19.81
N LEU A 167 -5.61 14.20 -18.53
CA LEU A 167 -6.07 15.19 -17.52
C LEU A 167 -5.11 16.38 -17.39
N ILE A 168 -3.79 16.12 -17.40
CA ILE A 168 -2.77 17.18 -17.38
C ILE A 168 -2.96 18.11 -18.59
N ARG A 169 -3.08 17.56 -19.80
CA ARG A 169 -3.26 18.35 -21.03
C ARG A 169 -4.56 19.17 -21.02
N GLU A 170 -5.67 18.56 -20.60
CA GLU A 170 -6.95 19.26 -20.48
C GLU A 170 -6.89 20.39 -19.44
N ALA A 171 -6.23 20.15 -18.31
CA ALA A 171 -6.05 21.17 -17.28
C ALA A 171 -5.04 22.26 -17.69
N GLN A 172 -4.02 21.95 -18.49
CA GLN A 172 -3.15 22.96 -19.10
C GLN A 172 -3.92 23.92 -20.03
N ALA A 173 -4.90 23.41 -20.78
CA ALA A 173 -5.73 24.23 -21.64
C ALA A 173 -6.56 25.28 -20.89
N THR A 174 -6.82 25.08 -19.60
CA THR A 174 -7.48 26.08 -18.72
C THR A 174 -6.51 27.08 -18.08
N GLY A 175 -5.20 26.94 -18.29
CA GLY A 175 -4.17 27.81 -17.72
C GLY A 175 -3.84 27.58 -16.25
N VAL A 176 -4.48 26.60 -15.58
CA VAL A 176 -4.27 26.36 -14.12
C VAL A 176 -3.17 25.33 -13.82
N VAL A 177 -2.76 24.55 -14.81
CA VAL A 177 -1.62 23.61 -14.71
C VAL A 177 -0.44 24.21 -15.45
N ARG A 178 0.76 24.05 -14.87
CA ARG A 178 2.00 24.57 -15.45
C ARG A 178 2.22 24.07 -16.88
N PRO A 179 2.85 24.90 -17.76
CA PRO A 179 3.24 24.45 -19.08
C PRO A 179 4.34 23.37 -18.99
N GLY A 180 4.47 22.58 -20.04
CA GLY A 180 5.46 21.51 -20.16
C GLY A 180 4.89 20.24 -20.79
N ASP A 181 5.75 19.29 -21.07
CA ASP A 181 5.32 18.01 -21.60
C ASP A 181 4.52 17.21 -20.58
N PRO A 182 3.29 16.76 -20.89
CA PRO A 182 2.43 16.05 -19.95
C PRO A 182 3.04 14.74 -19.44
N GLY A 183 3.87 14.06 -20.26
CA GLY A 183 4.55 12.83 -19.85
C GLY A 183 5.66 13.12 -18.83
N GLN A 184 6.45 14.17 -19.03
CA GLN A 184 7.45 14.60 -18.04
C GLN A 184 6.78 15.02 -16.73
N LEU A 185 5.70 15.80 -16.79
CA LEU A 185 4.95 16.21 -15.60
C LEU A 185 4.37 15.02 -14.86
N HIS A 186 3.88 14.01 -15.58
CA HIS A 186 3.40 12.76 -15.00
C HIS A 186 4.50 12.04 -14.21
N TYR A 187 5.69 11.83 -14.81
CA TYR A 187 6.79 11.13 -14.11
C TYR A 187 7.35 11.92 -12.94
N CYS A 188 7.46 13.25 -13.05
CA CYS A 188 7.85 14.10 -11.92
C CYS A 188 6.84 14.00 -10.78
N ALA A 189 5.53 14.05 -11.08
CA ALA A 189 4.47 13.90 -10.08
C ALA A 189 4.53 12.54 -9.37
N ILE A 190 4.75 11.45 -10.13
CA ILE A 190 4.97 10.10 -9.55
C ILE A 190 6.19 10.12 -8.61
N GLY A 191 7.31 10.69 -9.03
CA GLY A 191 8.52 10.76 -8.21
C GLY A 191 8.27 11.47 -6.87
N ILE A 192 7.61 12.64 -6.89
CA ILE A 192 7.24 13.37 -5.67
C ILE A 192 6.29 12.53 -4.80
N ALA A 193 5.27 11.92 -5.41
CA ALA A 193 4.25 11.17 -4.71
C ALA A 193 4.77 9.92 -3.99
N THR A 194 5.85 9.29 -4.50
CA THR A 194 6.22 7.92 -4.08
C THR A 194 7.56 7.82 -3.37
N SER A 195 8.44 8.83 -3.50
CA SER A 195 9.82 8.77 -2.98
C SER A 195 9.89 8.49 -1.48
N ALA A 196 9.14 9.22 -0.67
CA ALA A 196 9.14 9.05 0.78
C ALA A 196 8.64 7.66 1.22
N PHE A 197 7.66 7.09 0.50
CA PHE A 197 7.11 5.76 0.81
C PHE A 197 8.04 4.64 0.34
N SER A 198 8.67 4.81 -0.82
CA SER A 198 9.60 3.83 -1.38
C SER A 198 10.90 3.75 -0.56
N LEU A 199 11.35 4.88 -0.02
CA LEU A 199 12.55 5.03 0.78
C LEU A 199 12.22 5.22 2.29
N ALA A 200 11.12 4.67 2.75
CA ALA A 200 10.60 4.93 4.10
C ALA A 200 11.62 4.69 5.23
N PRO A 201 12.45 3.63 5.24
CA PRO A 201 13.47 3.46 6.26
C PRO A 201 14.50 4.59 6.27
N GLU A 202 15.02 4.98 5.10
CA GLU A 202 15.97 6.10 4.95
C GLU A 202 15.31 7.41 5.39
N TYR A 203 14.12 7.71 4.86
CA TYR A 203 13.37 8.90 5.21
C TYR A 203 13.20 9.06 6.72
N LYS A 204 12.79 7.98 7.40
CA LYS A 204 12.60 7.98 8.86
C LYS A 204 13.90 8.21 9.63
N LEU A 205 14.99 7.57 9.20
CA LEU A 205 16.29 7.74 9.86
C LEU A 205 16.87 9.14 9.69
N VAL A 206 16.67 9.76 8.51
CA VAL A 206 17.22 11.09 8.22
C VAL A 206 16.36 12.20 8.82
N THR A 207 15.05 12.10 8.72
CA THR A 207 14.13 13.18 9.11
C THR A 207 13.53 13.04 10.50
N GLY A 208 13.56 11.83 11.07
CA GLY A 208 12.86 11.48 12.31
C GLY A 208 11.32 11.33 12.15
N ASN A 209 10.79 11.58 10.93
CA ASN A 209 9.36 11.57 10.68
C ASN A 209 8.90 10.22 10.09
N ASP A 210 7.64 9.85 10.38
CA ASP A 210 7.00 8.69 9.75
C ASP A 210 6.32 9.13 8.44
N PRO A 211 6.78 8.65 7.25
CA PRO A 211 6.17 9.01 5.98
C PRO A 211 4.72 8.51 5.86
N PHE A 212 4.33 7.51 6.65
CA PHE A 212 2.97 6.94 6.64
C PHE A 212 2.00 7.65 7.60
N ALA A 213 2.47 8.64 8.37
CA ALA A 213 1.57 9.46 9.18
C ALA A 213 0.55 10.18 8.30
N ARG A 214 -0.71 10.22 8.72
CA ARG A 214 -1.80 10.83 7.94
C ARG A 214 -1.50 12.26 7.48
N SER A 215 -0.95 13.09 8.37
CA SER A 215 -0.54 14.46 8.04
C SER A 215 0.52 14.52 6.95
N HIS A 216 1.46 13.59 6.95
CA HIS A 216 2.51 13.49 5.93
C HIS A 216 1.96 13.08 4.57
N ILE A 217 1.04 12.11 4.53
CA ILE A 217 0.37 11.68 3.30
C ILE A 217 -0.38 12.87 2.68
N GLU A 218 -1.09 13.66 3.50
CA GLU A 218 -1.80 14.85 3.04
C GLU A 218 -0.83 15.93 2.52
N GLN A 219 0.29 16.18 3.21
CA GLN A 219 1.33 17.11 2.78
C GLN A 219 1.99 16.69 1.46
N ILE A 220 2.27 15.39 1.26
CA ILE A 220 2.80 14.89 -0.02
C ILE A 220 1.78 15.13 -1.14
N ALA A 221 0.50 14.88 -0.89
CA ALA A 221 -0.55 15.14 -1.88
C ALA A 221 -0.65 16.62 -2.25
N ASP A 222 -0.52 17.52 -1.27
CA ASP A 222 -0.47 18.96 -1.50
C ASP A 222 0.78 19.37 -2.29
N LEU A 223 1.95 18.81 -1.97
CA LEU A 223 3.19 19.03 -2.72
C LEU A 223 3.06 18.64 -4.20
N VAL A 224 2.47 17.48 -4.50
CA VAL A 224 2.23 17.07 -5.89
C VAL A 224 1.26 18.03 -6.58
N CYS A 225 0.22 18.45 -5.89
CA CYS A 225 -0.71 19.46 -6.42
C CYS A 225 0.01 20.81 -6.66
N ASP A 226 0.80 21.29 -5.70
CA ASP A 226 1.56 22.55 -5.84
C ASP A 226 2.60 22.46 -6.97
N PHE A 227 3.16 21.28 -7.21
CA PHE A 227 4.04 21.03 -8.34
C PHE A 227 3.29 21.13 -9.67
N LEU A 228 2.12 20.52 -9.80
CA LEU A 228 1.38 20.49 -11.06
C LEU A 228 0.65 21.78 -11.36
N PHE A 229 0.02 22.39 -10.33
CA PHE A 229 -0.81 23.57 -10.52
C PHE A 229 0.04 24.83 -10.40
N ALA A 230 0.02 25.65 -11.43
CA ALA A 230 0.70 26.95 -11.41
C ALA A 230 0.15 27.79 -10.24
N ARG A 231 1.05 28.31 -9.41
CA ARG A 231 0.65 29.39 -8.50
C ARG A 231 0.33 30.60 -9.36
N PRO A 232 -0.81 31.30 -9.14
CA PRO A 232 -1.00 32.60 -9.80
C PRO A 232 0.22 33.45 -9.46
N GLU A 233 0.86 34.04 -10.49
CA GLU A 233 1.94 34.98 -10.30
C GLU A 233 1.43 36.07 -9.35
N LYS A 234 1.97 36.09 -8.13
CA LYS A 234 1.81 37.25 -7.26
C LYS A 234 2.57 38.34 -7.96
N ASP A 235 1.82 39.33 -8.45
CA ASP A 235 2.19 40.61 -9.04
C ASP A 235 3.59 41.09 -8.58
N HIS A 236 4.63 40.74 -9.32
CA HIS A 236 5.99 41.27 -9.12
C HIS A 236 6.09 42.74 -9.63
N GLN A 237 4.96 43.34 -10.10
CA GLN A 237 4.91 44.70 -10.62
C GLN A 237 4.80 45.77 -9.53
N ARG A 238 4.78 45.47 -8.24
CA ARG A 238 4.72 46.51 -7.19
C ARG A 238 6.05 46.90 -6.56
N ARG A 239 7.19 46.46 -7.08
CA ARG A 239 8.51 46.84 -6.50
C ARG A 239 9.40 47.72 -7.38
N ASN A 240 8.88 48.25 -8.49
CA ASN A 240 9.60 49.27 -9.28
C ASN A 240 8.70 50.51 -9.54
N LYS A 241 8.27 51.15 -8.49
CA LYS A 241 7.84 52.57 -8.51
C LYS A 241 8.40 53.27 -7.29
#